data_0fd88daa222be90880cd5e2a288ab286
#
_entry.id   0fd88daa222be90880cd5e2a288ab286
#
_cell.length_a   1.000
_cell.length_b   1.000
_cell.length_c   1.000
_cell.angle_alpha   90.00
_cell.angle_beta   90.00
_cell.angle_gamma   90.00
#
_symmetry.space_group_name_H-M   'P 1'
#
loop_
_entity.id
_entity.type
_entity.pdbx_description
1 polymer ?
#
loop_
_entity_poly.entity_id
_entity_poly.type
_entity_poly.pdbx_seq_one_letter_code
_entity_poly.pdbx_strand_id
1 'polypeptide(L)'
;MRDYGSLPLRTVLEPAIHYAEHGYPLVPRICQAVLAVEGFFAAHWPSSAQVYLGGPLRPGALFRNPQLAATFRRLLAEAESAGADRERQIEAARNAWYRGFVAEAIGRFYESAELMDCSGRAHRGLLRADDLARWSATYEAPLSHDYHGCTVLKCGPWSQGLTLLQQLALLEHCDMDRLDPTGPDFVHRIAEAAKLCFADRDAWLGDPRFVDVPVDALLSRQYAASRAGLIGERASGEIRAGKPGGREPRFPAFEDESLRLGARADANLGVGEPTFANLPEEIIVGDTCHLDIIDRWGNMVSATPSGGWLSSSPVVPGLGFSLSTRLQMAWLDPALQGALAPGKRPTTTLSPSMALRDGEPWLAFGTPGGDQQEQWQAILILRLVHHRMNLQEAIDAPAWHINHFISSFWPRKVERNRITLEGRFAASTIDELKRRGHGVTVGEAWSEGRLSACSRERSEGGLYLRAAANPRGMQGYAAGR
;
A
#
# COMPACT_ATOMS: atom_id res chain seq x y z
N MET A 1 -11.85 17.47 0.00
CA MET A 1 -11.86 18.69 -0.82
C MET A 1 -12.92 19.69 -0.37
N ARG A 2 -14.18 19.30 -0.18
CA ARG A 2 -15.23 20.19 0.33
C ARG A 2 -14.86 20.80 1.69
N ASP A 3 -14.51 19.97 2.66
CA ASP A 3 -14.37 20.35 4.06
C ASP A 3 -13.02 20.99 4.41
N TYR A 4 -11.95 20.66 3.72
CA TYR A 4 -10.58 21.11 4.01
C TYR A 4 -9.86 21.79 2.84
N GLY A 5 -10.39 21.70 1.62
CA GLY A 5 -9.78 22.34 0.46
C GLY A 5 -10.34 23.73 0.22
N SER A 6 -9.56 24.61 -0.40
CA SER A 6 -9.96 25.98 -0.77
C SER A 6 -10.08 26.19 -2.28
N LEU A 7 -9.44 25.36 -3.10
CA LEU A 7 -9.43 25.53 -4.56
C LEU A 7 -10.75 25.09 -5.22
N PRO A 8 -11.12 25.71 -6.35
CA PRO A 8 -12.21 25.25 -7.19
C PRO A 8 -11.97 23.82 -7.71
N LEU A 9 -13.04 23.05 -7.92
CA LEU A 9 -12.95 21.68 -8.43
C LEU A 9 -12.23 21.62 -9.79
N ARG A 10 -12.51 22.58 -10.68
CA ARG A 10 -11.84 22.71 -11.98
C ARG A 10 -10.33 22.79 -11.83
N THR A 11 -9.83 23.68 -10.98
CA THR A 11 -8.38 23.89 -10.76
C THR A 11 -7.70 22.59 -10.32
N VAL A 12 -8.39 21.76 -9.54
CA VAL A 12 -7.85 20.49 -9.05
C VAL A 12 -7.85 19.40 -10.12
N LEU A 13 -8.90 19.34 -10.97
CA LEU A 13 -9.04 18.30 -11.99
C LEU A 13 -8.33 18.64 -13.32
N GLU A 14 -8.11 19.90 -13.62
CA GLU A 14 -7.56 20.35 -14.90
C GLU A 14 -6.22 19.71 -15.27
N PRO A 15 -5.23 19.55 -14.35
CA PRO A 15 -3.99 18.84 -14.66
C PRO A 15 -4.23 17.37 -15.04
N ALA A 16 -5.14 16.67 -14.35
CA ALA A 16 -5.47 15.28 -14.66
C ALA A 16 -6.13 15.14 -16.02
N ILE A 17 -7.05 16.06 -16.36
CA ILE A 17 -7.69 16.13 -17.67
C ILE A 17 -6.62 16.38 -18.74
N HIS A 18 -5.72 17.33 -18.50
CA HIS A 18 -4.66 17.67 -19.46
C HIS A 18 -3.79 16.44 -19.79
N TYR A 19 -3.30 15.72 -18.76
CA TYR A 19 -2.50 14.52 -18.99
C TYR A 19 -3.28 13.38 -19.65
N ALA A 20 -4.55 13.23 -19.33
CA ALA A 20 -5.39 12.22 -19.97
C ALA A 20 -5.62 12.53 -21.47
N GLU A 21 -5.77 13.81 -21.85
CA GLU A 21 -5.96 14.23 -23.25
C GLU A 21 -4.68 14.30 -24.07
N HIS A 22 -3.66 14.98 -23.55
CA HIS A 22 -2.44 15.27 -24.29
C HIS A 22 -1.37 14.19 -24.09
N GLY A 23 -1.51 13.38 -23.05
CA GLY A 23 -0.63 12.26 -22.73
C GLY A 23 0.52 12.61 -21.80
N TYR A 24 1.13 11.56 -21.31
CA TYR A 24 2.36 11.59 -20.54
C TYR A 24 3.32 10.51 -21.06
N PRO A 25 4.65 10.71 -20.93
CA PRO A 25 5.62 9.75 -21.46
C PRO A 25 5.60 8.45 -20.67
N LEU A 26 5.52 7.33 -21.37
CA LEU A 26 5.62 5.99 -20.78
C LEU A 26 7.03 5.72 -20.28
N VAL A 27 7.16 5.18 -19.08
CA VAL A 27 8.41 4.64 -18.56
C VAL A 27 8.58 3.17 -18.97
N PRO A 28 9.82 2.62 -19.04
CA PRO A 28 10.06 1.25 -19.49
C PRO A 28 9.22 0.20 -18.78
N ARG A 29 9.07 0.31 -17.45
CA ARG A 29 8.33 -0.64 -16.62
C ARG A 29 6.83 -0.69 -16.95
N ILE A 30 6.21 0.46 -17.24
CA ILE A 30 4.80 0.51 -17.66
C ILE A 30 4.64 -0.21 -19.01
N CYS A 31 5.54 0.03 -19.96
CA CYS A 31 5.51 -0.67 -21.24
C CYS A 31 5.59 -2.19 -21.08
N GLN A 32 6.52 -2.67 -20.26
CA GLN A 32 6.67 -4.10 -19.95
C GLN A 32 5.40 -4.68 -19.32
N ALA A 33 4.83 -4.00 -18.33
CA ALA A 33 3.63 -4.47 -17.64
C ALA A 33 2.42 -4.57 -18.60
N VAL A 34 2.23 -3.59 -19.49
CA VAL A 34 1.12 -3.63 -20.47
C VAL A 34 1.34 -4.73 -21.51
N LEU A 35 2.55 -4.88 -22.03
CA LEU A 35 2.89 -5.94 -23.01
C LEU A 35 2.67 -7.34 -22.44
N ALA A 36 2.93 -7.53 -21.18
CA ALA A 36 2.73 -8.81 -20.51
C ALA A 36 1.29 -9.28 -20.44
N VAL A 37 0.32 -8.36 -20.45
CA VAL A 37 -1.12 -8.66 -20.42
C VAL A 37 -1.78 -8.45 -21.78
N GLU A 38 -1.03 -8.11 -22.81
CA GLU A 38 -1.53 -7.80 -24.16
C GLU A 38 -2.44 -8.90 -24.71
N GLY A 39 -1.95 -10.14 -24.71
CA GLY A 39 -2.71 -11.30 -25.22
C GLY A 39 -4.01 -11.54 -24.45
N PHE A 40 -3.97 -11.36 -23.14
CA PHE A 40 -5.17 -11.52 -22.30
C PHE A 40 -6.19 -10.40 -22.57
N PHE A 41 -5.74 -9.16 -22.69
CA PHE A 41 -6.63 -8.03 -23.00
C PHE A 41 -7.27 -8.18 -24.38
N ALA A 42 -6.48 -8.55 -25.38
CA ALA A 42 -7.00 -8.77 -26.73
C ALA A 42 -8.07 -9.88 -26.79
N ALA A 43 -7.89 -10.95 -25.99
CA ALA A 43 -8.80 -12.10 -25.99
C ALA A 43 -10.03 -11.88 -25.09
N HIS A 44 -9.89 -11.22 -23.94
CA HIS A 44 -10.89 -11.28 -22.87
C HIS A 44 -11.37 -9.94 -22.35
N TRP A 45 -10.55 -8.86 -22.46
CA TRP A 45 -10.89 -7.54 -21.95
C TRP A 45 -10.78 -6.44 -23.01
N PRO A 46 -11.68 -6.43 -24.02
CA PRO A 46 -11.57 -5.52 -25.17
C PRO A 46 -11.58 -4.04 -24.78
N SER A 47 -12.27 -3.66 -23.71
CA SER A 47 -12.25 -2.28 -23.19
C SER A 47 -10.88 -1.88 -22.62
N SER A 48 -10.18 -2.79 -21.98
CA SER A 48 -8.81 -2.58 -21.55
C SER A 48 -7.84 -2.53 -22.74
N ALA A 49 -8.01 -3.44 -23.72
CA ALA A 49 -7.24 -3.40 -24.96
C ALA A 49 -7.37 -2.06 -25.68
N GLN A 50 -8.59 -1.52 -25.78
CA GLN A 50 -8.84 -0.22 -26.41
C GLN A 50 -8.06 0.92 -25.74
N VAL A 51 -7.96 0.92 -24.40
CA VAL A 51 -7.28 1.98 -23.66
C VAL A 51 -5.77 1.79 -23.68
N TYR A 52 -5.28 0.58 -23.40
CA TYR A 52 -3.85 0.34 -23.16
C TYR A 52 -3.07 -0.07 -24.42
N LEU A 53 -3.72 -0.68 -25.41
CA LEU A 53 -3.09 -1.16 -26.64
C LEU A 53 -3.39 -0.27 -27.86
N GLY A 54 -4.15 0.80 -27.71
CA GLY A 54 -4.54 1.71 -28.79
C GLY A 54 -3.43 2.64 -29.27
N GLY A 55 -2.22 2.59 -28.72
CA GLY A 55 -1.09 3.44 -29.06
C GLY A 55 0.25 2.74 -28.97
N PRO A 56 1.37 3.43 -29.29
CA PRO A 56 2.70 2.84 -29.27
C PRO A 56 3.16 2.57 -27.84
N LEU A 57 3.48 1.29 -27.54
CA LEU A 57 3.99 0.84 -26.24
C LEU A 57 5.53 0.82 -26.26
N ARG A 58 6.15 1.99 -26.19
CA ARG A 58 7.61 2.14 -26.05
C ARG A 58 7.96 3.26 -25.08
N PRO A 59 9.10 3.19 -24.39
CA PRO A 59 9.54 4.25 -23.50
C PRO A 59 9.58 5.61 -24.21
N GLY A 60 9.07 6.64 -23.53
CA GLY A 60 8.95 8.00 -24.05
C GLY A 60 7.76 8.25 -24.98
N ALA A 61 7.03 7.22 -25.42
CA ALA A 61 5.78 7.41 -26.17
C ALA A 61 4.71 8.05 -25.26
N LEU A 62 3.89 8.91 -25.81
CA LEU A 62 2.79 9.56 -25.06
C LEU A 62 1.61 8.60 -24.93
N PHE A 63 1.29 8.22 -23.70
CA PHE A 63 0.06 7.51 -23.38
C PHE A 63 -1.07 8.50 -23.16
N ARG A 64 -2.19 8.28 -23.82
CA ARG A 64 -3.41 9.10 -23.73
C ARG A 64 -4.59 8.25 -23.31
N ASN A 65 -5.50 8.85 -22.55
CA ASN A 65 -6.77 8.22 -22.18
C ASN A 65 -7.93 9.20 -22.38
N PRO A 66 -8.39 9.38 -23.62
CA PRO A 66 -9.45 10.34 -23.92
C PRO A 66 -10.79 10.00 -23.26
N GLN A 67 -11.05 8.72 -22.95
CA GLN A 67 -12.26 8.32 -22.21
C GLN A 67 -12.24 8.87 -20.79
N LEU A 68 -11.11 8.78 -20.09
CA LEU A 68 -10.94 9.33 -18.74
C LEU A 68 -11.07 10.86 -18.76
N ALA A 69 -10.46 11.52 -19.74
CA ALA A 69 -10.58 12.96 -19.90
C ALA A 69 -12.05 13.38 -20.12
N ALA A 70 -12.79 12.66 -20.96
CA ALA A 70 -14.22 12.93 -21.20
C ALA A 70 -15.05 12.72 -19.93
N THR A 71 -14.74 11.70 -19.14
CA THR A 71 -15.38 11.45 -17.82
C THR A 71 -15.18 12.63 -16.88
N PHE A 72 -13.95 13.12 -16.72
CA PHE A 72 -13.67 14.26 -15.84
C PHE A 72 -14.27 15.57 -16.38
N ARG A 73 -14.27 15.80 -17.70
CA ARG A 73 -14.93 16.96 -18.29
C ARG A 73 -16.44 16.96 -18.06
N ARG A 74 -17.09 15.81 -18.23
CA ARG A 74 -18.51 15.66 -17.93
C ARG A 74 -18.80 15.91 -16.45
N LEU A 75 -17.96 15.37 -15.56
CA LEU A 75 -18.07 15.62 -14.13
C LEU A 75 -17.99 17.11 -13.78
N LEU A 76 -17.06 17.85 -14.42
CA LEU A 76 -16.95 19.30 -14.24
C LEU A 76 -18.16 20.04 -14.78
N ALA A 77 -18.66 19.65 -15.96
CA ALA A 77 -19.84 20.30 -16.56
C ALA A 77 -21.08 20.13 -15.65
N GLU A 78 -21.31 18.93 -15.12
CA GLU A 78 -22.40 18.67 -14.17
C GLU A 78 -22.20 19.45 -12.86
N ALA A 79 -20.97 19.55 -12.36
CA ALA A 79 -20.65 20.35 -11.18
C ALA A 79 -20.95 21.84 -11.39
N GLU A 80 -20.48 22.41 -12.48
CA GLU A 80 -20.63 23.83 -12.81
C GLU A 80 -22.07 24.23 -13.11
N SER A 81 -22.88 23.31 -13.64
CA SER A 81 -24.31 23.51 -13.84
C SER A 81 -25.09 23.73 -12.53
N ALA A 82 -24.53 23.32 -11.39
CA ALA A 82 -25.13 23.53 -10.06
C ALA A 82 -25.00 24.99 -9.54
N GLY A 83 -24.32 25.86 -10.30
CA GLY A 83 -24.14 27.27 -9.99
C GLY A 83 -22.72 27.64 -9.58
N ALA A 84 -22.55 28.87 -9.11
CA ALA A 84 -21.21 29.43 -8.80
C ALA A 84 -20.66 28.99 -7.40
N ASP A 85 -21.48 28.43 -6.54
CA ASP A 85 -21.07 28.03 -5.21
C ASP A 85 -20.16 26.81 -5.25
N ARG A 86 -18.95 26.92 -4.68
CA ARG A 86 -17.92 25.90 -4.71
C ARG A 86 -18.36 24.58 -4.06
N GLU A 87 -19.03 24.64 -2.91
CA GLU A 87 -19.44 23.45 -2.18
C GLU A 87 -20.56 22.72 -2.90
N ARG A 88 -21.51 23.47 -3.49
CA ARG A 88 -22.55 22.90 -4.34
C ARG A 88 -21.97 22.21 -5.58
N GLN A 89 -20.96 22.81 -6.21
CA GLN A 89 -20.27 22.18 -7.34
C GLN A 89 -19.60 20.86 -6.94
N ILE A 90 -18.90 20.81 -5.80
CA ILE A 90 -18.26 19.59 -5.29
C ILE A 90 -19.32 18.53 -4.97
N GLU A 91 -20.43 18.91 -4.36
CA GLU A 91 -21.53 17.99 -4.05
C GLU A 91 -22.21 17.47 -5.32
N ALA A 92 -22.42 18.31 -6.32
CA ALA A 92 -22.95 17.89 -7.63
C ALA A 92 -22.01 16.89 -8.32
N ALA A 93 -20.69 17.14 -8.30
CA ALA A 93 -19.71 16.20 -8.83
C ALA A 93 -19.74 14.86 -8.07
N ARG A 94 -19.84 14.90 -6.74
CA ARG A 94 -19.96 13.69 -5.90
C ARG A 94 -21.24 12.90 -6.25
N ASN A 95 -22.35 13.59 -6.46
CA ASN A 95 -23.60 12.95 -6.86
C ASN A 95 -23.52 12.38 -8.29
N ALA A 96 -22.92 13.08 -9.25
CA ALA A 96 -22.67 12.58 -10.60
C ALA A 96 -21.79 11.31 -10.60
N TRP A 97 -20.83 11.22 -9.65
CA TRP A 97 -19.99 10.04 -9.49
C TRP A 97 -20.73 8.87 -8.83
N TYR A 98 -21.32 9.08 -7.67
CA TYR A 98 -21.84 7.99 -6.83
C TYR A 98 -23.31 7.63 -7.11
N ARG A 99 -24.10 8.54 -7.72
CA ARG A 99 -25.54 8.36 -7.98
C ARG A 99 -25.95 8.64 -9.40
N GLY A 100 -25.04 9.22 -10.22
CA GLY A 100 -25.30 9.58 -11.59
C GLY A 100 -24.56 8.70 -12.58
N PHE A 101 -24.13 9.30 -13.68
CA PHE A 101 -23.67 8.61 -14.88
C PHE A 101 -22.49 7.63 -14.63
N VAL A 102 -21.61 7.94 -13.68
CA VAL A 102 -20.48 7.04 -13.36
C VAL A 102 -20.99 5.77 -12.70
N ALA A 103 -21.78 5.88 -11.63
CA ALA A 103 -22.37 4.73 -10.96
C ALA A 103 -23.23 3.88 -11.87
N GLU A 104 -24.04 4.53 -12.71
CA GLU A 104 -24.89 3.87 -13.70
C GLU A 104 -24.08 3.09 -14.76
N ALA A 105 -23.00 3.68 -15.29
CA ALA A 105 -22.13 3.02 -16.26
C ALA A 105 -21.43 1.78 -15.63
N ILE A 106 -20.94 1.92 -14.40
CA ILE A 106 -20.35 0.80 -13.64
C ILE A 106 -21.40 -0.31 -13.43
N GLY A 107 -22.58 0.04 -12.91
CA GLY A 107 -23.64 -0.93 -12.64
C GLY A 107 -24.06 -1.72 -13.90
N ARG A 108 -24.33 -0.99 -15.01
CA ARG A 108 -24.68 -1.63 -16.29
C ARG A 108 -23.60 -2.54 -16.83
N PHE A 109 -22.34 -2.13 -16.73
CA PHE A 109 -21.21 -2.93 -17.22
C PHE A 109 -21.11 -4.27 -16.48
N TYR A 110 -21.07 -4.23 -15.16
CA TYR A 110 -20.93 -5.46 -14.36
C TYR A 110 -22.18 -6.33 -14.32
N GLU A 111 -23.35 -5.77 -14.59
CA GLU A 111 -24.59 -6.55 -14.70
C GLU A 111 -24.69 -7.33 -16.02
N SER A 112 -24.18 -6.75 -17.11
CA SER A 112 -24.36 -7.31 -18.46
C SER A 112 -23.14 -8.07 -18.98
N ALA A 113 -21.91 -7.64 -18.64
CA ALA A 113 -20.70 -8.22 -19.18
C ALA A 113 -20.29 -9.50 -18.46
N GLU A 114 -20.01 -10.55 -19.22
CA GLU A 114 -19.33 -11.75 -18.74
C GLU A 114 -17.83 -11.58 -18.95
N LEU A 115 -17.08 -11.50 -17.86
CA LEU A 115 -15.68 -11.11 -17.84
C LEU A 115 -14.82 -12.28 -17.36
N MET A 116 -13.81 -12.62 -18.14
CA MET A 116 -12.82 -13.64 -17.77
C MET A 116 -12.05 -13.16 -16.54
N ASP A 117 -11.87 -14.04 -15.57
CA ASP A 117 -11.09 -13.77 -14.36
C ASP A 117 -10.02 -14.85 -14.10
N CYS A 118 -9.32 -14.76 -12.96
CA CYS A 118 -8.25 -15.68 -12.56
C CYS A 118 -8.71 -17.14 -12.34
N SER A 119 -10.01 -17.41 -12.27
CA SER A 119 -10.56 -18.77 -12.21
C SER A 119 -10.53 -19.50 -13.58
N GLY A 120 -10.18 -18.78 -14.66
CA GLY A 120 -10.24 -19.29 -16.03
C GLY A 120 -11.66 -19.38 -16.60
N ARG A 121 -12.63 -18.73 -15.96
CA ARG A 121 -14.03 -18.67 -16.41
C ARG A 121 -14.51 -17.24 -16.47
N ALA A 122 -15.53 -17.01 -17.30
CA ALA A 122 -16.17 -15.69 -17.38
C ALA A 122 -17.35 -15.59 -16.41
N HIS A 123 -17.43 -14.48 -15.69
CA HIS A 123 -18.49 -14.20 -14.73
C HIS A 123 -18.99 -12.78 -14.87
N ARG A 124 -20.21 -12.54 -14.40
CA ARG A 124 -20.75 -11.20 -14.21
C ARG A 124 -20.32 -10.65 -12.86
N GLY A 125 -20.06 -9.34 -12.80
CA GLY A 125 -19.76 -8.68 -11.56
C GLY A 125 -20.99 -8.51 -10.66
N LEU A 126 -20.74 -8.38 -9.34
CA LEU A 126 -21.81 -8.21 -8.35
C LEU A 126 -22.10 -6.73 -8.04
N LEU A 127 -21.17 -5.82 -8.34
CA LEU A 127 -21.30 -4.40 -8.03
C LEU A 127 -22.44 -3.76 -8.83
N ARG A 128 -23.29 -3.00 -8.13
CA ARG A 128 -24.46 -2.29 -8.70
C ARG A 128 -24.36 -0.79 -8.42
N ALA A 129 -25.07 0.01 -9.20
CA ALA A 129 -25.14 1.45 -9.01
C ALA A 129 -25.61 1.82 -7.58
N ASP A 130 -26.54 1.06 -7.02
CA ASP A 130 -27.06 1.26 -5.66
C ASP A 130 -25.99 1.03 -4.58
N ASP A 131 -24.99 0.18 -4.82
CA ASP A 131 -23.89 -0.02 -3.87
C ASP A 131 -23.03 1.25 -3.78
N LEU A 132 -22.75 1.88 -4.93
CA LEU A 132 -22.06 3.16 -4.96
C LEU A 132 -22.90 4.27 -4.31
N ALA A 133 -24.21 4.32 -4.60
CA ALA A 133 -25.12 5.35 -4.08
C ALA A 133 -25.25 5.31 -2.55
N ARG A 134 -25.13 4.14 -1.93
CA ARG A 134 -25.19 3.94 -0.48
C ARG A 134 -23.85 4.14 0.22
N TRP A 135 -22.74 4.19 -0.53
CA TRP A 135 -21.42 4.36 0.06
C TRP A 135 -21.04 5.83 0.27
N SER A 136 -20.34 6.10 1.32
CA SER A 136 -19.69 7.39 1.57
C SER A 136 -18.39 7.21 2.35
N ALA A 137 -17.43 8.10 2.10
CA ALA A 137 -16.22 8.16 2.90
C ALA A 137 -16.53 8.66 4.31
N THR A 138 -15.79 8.15 5.30
CA THR A 138 -15.91 8.51 6.70
C THR A 138 -14.66 9.20 7.21
N TYR A 139 -14.81 10.04 8.24
CA TYR A 139 -13.70 10.55 9.04
C TYR A 139 -13.46 9.60 10.21
N GLU A 140 -12.23 9.20 10.41
CA GLU A 140 -11.83 8.29 11.48
C GLU A 140 -10.64 8.88 12.23
N ALA A 141 -10.63 8.74 13.55
CA ALA A 141 -9.44 9.07 14.33
C ALA A 141 -8.31 8.11 13.98
N PRO A 142 -7.09 8.60 13.77
CA PRO A 142 -5.95 7.73 13.54
C PRO A 142 -5.62 6.92 14.79
N LEU A 143 -5.04 5.73 14.60
CA LEU A 143 -4.28 5.05 15.64
C LEU A 143 -2.95 5.78 15.83
N SER A 144 -2.43 5.77 17.06
CA SER A 144 -1.17 6.44 17.39
C SER A 144 -0.30 5.61 18.33
N HIS A 145 1.00 5.81 18.23
CA HIS A 145 1.99 5.30 19.18
C HIS A 145 3.12 6.30 19.33
N ASP A 146 3.48 6.58 20.60
CA ASP A 146 4.60 7.47 20.92
C ASP A 146 5.90 6.67 20.88
N TYR A 147 6.88 7.16 20.12
CA TYR A 147 8.16 6.50 19.93
C TYR A 147 9.30 7.51 19.95
N HIS A 148 10.11 7.53 21.01
CA HIS A 148 11.31 8.39 21.14
C HIS A 148 11.08 9.87 20.74
N GLY A 149 10.04 10.50 21.28
CA GLY A 149 9.70 11.90 21.02
C GLY A 149 8.91 12.16 19.73
N CYS A 150 8.55 11.10 19.01
CA CYS A 150 7.67 11.17 17.85
C CYS A 150 6.37 10.44 18.15
N THR A 151 5.23 10.97 17.72
CA THR A 151 3.94 10.26 17.72
C THR A 151 3.63 9.84 16.30
N VAL A 152 3.68 8.55 16.02
CA VAL A 152 3.37 7.98 14.69
C VAL A 152 1.88 7.71 14.58
N LEU A 153 1.27 8.19 13.48
CA LEU A 153 -0.16 8.12 13.21
C LEU A 153 -0.43 7.18 12.03
N LYS A 154 -1.41 6.29 12.20
CA LYS A 154 -1.82 5.31 11.18
C LYS A 154 -3.35 5.24 11.05
N CYS A 155 -3.84 4.74 9.92
CA CYS A 155 -5.25 4.43 9.74
C CYS A 155 -5.72 3.37 10.74
N GLY A 156 -7.05 3.28 10.94
CA GLY A 156 -7.68 2.32 11.84
C GLY A 156 -7.37 0.83 11.51
N PRO A 157 -7.78 -0.12 12.37
CA PRO A 157 -7.32 -1.52 12.31
C PRO A 157 -7.90 -2.34 11.16
N TRP A 158 -8.70 -1.75 10.28
CA TRP A 158 -9.06 -2.29 8.97
C TRP A 158 -7.90 -2.14 7.95
N SER A 159 -6.90 -1.30 8.24
CA SER A 159 -5.62 -1.20 7.55
C SER A 159 -4.54 -1.92 8.35
N GLN A 160 -3.49 -2.37 7.68
CA GLN A 160 -2.36 -3.01 8.37
C GLN A 160 -1.49 -2.04 9.18
N GLY A 161 -1.83 -0.74 9.24
CA GLY A 161 -1.05 0.29 9.92
C GLY A 161 -0.71 0.01 11.38
N LEU A 162 -1.60 -0.68 12.11
CA LEU A 162 -1.33 -1.13 13.48
C LEU A 162 -0.07 -1.99 13.58
N THR A 163 0.28 -2.75 12.54
CA THR A 163 1.48 -3.59 12.50
C THR A 163 2.77 -2.77 12.61
N LEU A 164 2.80 -1.57 12.00
CA LEU A 164 3.95 -0.66 12.18
C LEU A 164 4.03 -0.15 13.60
N LEU A 165 2.91 0.29 14.19
CA LEU A 165 2.88 0.79 15.56
C LEU A 165 3.33 -0.29 16.56
N GLN A 166 2.92 -1.54 16.34
CA GLN A 166 3.38 -2.67 17.15
C GLN A 166 4.88 -2.95 16.98
N GLN A 167 5.42 -2.87 15.74
CA GLN A 167 6.86 -3.03 15.52
C GLN A 167 7.65 -1.98 16.33
N LEU A 168 7.23 -0.72 16.31
CA LEU A 168 7.86 0.33 17.10
C LEU A 168 7.75 0.03 18.60
N ALA A 169 6.56 -0.35 19.10
CA ALA A 169 6.36 -0.70 20.50
C ALA A 169 7.25 -1.87 20.97
N LEU A 170 7.45 -2.90 20.15
CA LEU A 170 8.36 -4.01 20.46
C LEU A 170 9.82 -3.54 20.46
N LEU A 171 10.20 -2.73 19.49
CA LEU A 171 11.59 -2.28 19.32
C LEU A 171 12.02 -1.23 20.35
N GLU A 172 11.10 -0.60 21.11
CA GLU A 172 11.42 0.19 22.30
C GLU A 172 12.19 -0.63 23.38
N HIS A 173 11.99 -1.95 23.37
CA HIS A 173 12.69 -2.86 24.29
C HIS A 173 14.05 -3.35 23.76
N CYS A 174 14.48 -2.83 22.60
CA CYS A 174 15.74 -3.14 21.95
C CYS A 174 16.64 -1.89 21.92
N ASP A 175 17.93 -2.05 22.21
CA ASP A 175 18.90 -0.96 22.08
C ASP A 175 19.23 -0.73 20.60
N MET A 176 18.40 0.09 19.91
CA MET A 176 18.54 0.35 18.49
C MET A 176 19.61 1.40 18.16
N ASP A 177 19.94 2.29 19.11
CA ASP A 177 20.89 3.40 18.90
C ASP A 177 22.32 2.94 18.58
N ARG A 178 22.71 1.75 19.11
CA ARG A 178 24.06 1.22 18.97
C ARG A 178 24.26 0.31 17.78
N LEU A 179 23.17 -0.01 17.05
CA LEU A 179 23.23 -0.93 15.92
C LEU A 179 23.65 -0.20 14.64
N ASP A 180 24.45 -0.84 13.81
CA ASP A 180 24.68 -0.36 12.44
C ASP A 180 23.39 -0.48 11.64
N PRO A 181 22.84 0.63 11.05
CA PRO A 181 21.58 0.64 10.32
C PRO A 181 21.56 -0.22 9.05
N THR A 182 22.69 -0.83 8.68
CA THR A 182 22.87 -1.81 7.59
C THR A 182 23.47 -3.12 8.08
N GLY A 183 23.72 -3.21 9.39
CA GLY A 183 24.33 -4.37 10.02
C GLY A 183 23.35 -5.52 10.31
N PRO A 184 23.87 -6.71 10.56
CA PRO A 184 23.06 -7.91 10.74
C PRO A 184 22.18 -7.86 11.99
N ASP A 185 22.61 -7.19 13.07
CA ASP A 185 21.83 -7.06 14.31
C ASP A 185 20.59 -6.20 14.10
N PHE A 186 20.73 -5.07 13.39
CA PHE A 186 19.63 -4.18 13.03
C PHE A 186 18.60 -4.92 12.18
N VAL A 187 19.04 -5.57 11.10
CA VAL A 187 18.17 -6.34 10.21
C VAL A 187 17.46 -7.46 10.98
N HIS A 188 18.20 -8.25 11.77
CA HIS A 188 17.66 -9.39 12.50
C HIS A 188 16.59 -8.98 13.53
N ARG A 189 16.86 -7.96 14.37
CA ARG A 189 15.90 -7.53 15.41
C ARG A 189 14.60 -7.00 14.80
N ILE A 190 14.69 -6.21 13.75
CA ILE A 190 13.51 -5.71 13.04
C ILE A 190 12.77 -6.87 12.36
N ALA A 191 13.48 -7.80 11.72
CA ALA A 191 12.87 -8.96 11.08
C ALA A 191 12.08 -9.81 12.08
N GLU A 192 12.65 -10.10 13.24
CA GLU A 192 11.96 -10.89 14.28
C GLU A 192 10.76 -10.12 14.88
N ALA A 193 10.90 -8.80 15.11
CA ALA A 193 9.77 -7.96 15.53
C ALA A 193 8.65 -7.96 14.47
N ALA A 194 8.99 -7.79 13.20
CA ALA A 194 8.04 -7.83 12.11
C ALA A 194 7.29 -9.17 12.05
N LYS A 195 7.98 -10.32 12.16
CA LYS A 195 7.35 -11.65 12.18
C LYS A 195 6.26 -11.74 13.25
N LEU A 196 6.55 -11.27 14.46
CA LEU A 196 5.61 -11.27 15.57
C LEU A 196 4.39 -10.37 15.28
N CYS A 197 4.62 -9.17 14.78
CA CYS A 197 3.57 -8.20 14.51
C CYS A 197 2.69 -8.60 13.32
N PHE A 198 3.28 -9.20 12.27
CA PHE A 198 2.50 -9.74 11.16
C PHE A 198 1.66 -10.96 11.56
N ALA A 199 2.14 -11.80 12.46
CA ALA A 199 1.31 -12.87 13.03
C ALA A 199 0.11 -12.31 13.82
N ASP A 200 0.32 -11.22 14.57
CA ASP A 200 -0.78 -10.52 15.25
C ASP A 200 -1.74 -9.86 14.25
N ARG A 201 -1.23 -9.27 13.16
CA ARG A 201 -2.06 -8.75 12.05
C ARG A 201 -3.03 -9.79 11.53
N ASP A 202 -2.50 -10.96 11.21
CA ASP A 202 -3.28 -12.03 10.57
C ASP A 202 -4.34 -12.62 11.51
N ALA A 203 -4.10 -12.57 12.82
CA ALA A 203 -5.02 -13.09 13.83
C ALA A 203 -6.06 -12.08 14.32
N TRP A 204 -5.75 -10.76 14.31
CA TRP A 204 -6.53 -9.80 15.08
C TRP A 204 -7.12 -8.63 14.27
N LEU A 205 -6.54 -8.25 13.12
CA LEU A 205 -6.98 -7.08 12.38
C LEU A 205 -8.26 -7.32 11.59
N GLY A 206 -9.10 -6.29 11.53
CA GLY A 206 -10.37 -6.31 10.81
C GLY A 206 -11.10 -4.98 10.86
N ASP A 207 -12.28 -4.89 10.23
CA ASP A 207 -13.13 -3.70 10.30
C ASP A 207 -13.76 -3.57 11.69
N PRO A 208 -13.43 -2.53 12.49
CA PRO A 208 -13.90 -2.39 13.86
C PRO A 208 -15.42 -2.19 13.97
N ARG A 209 -16.10 -1.94 12.86
CA ARG A 209 -17.58 -1.92 12.85
C ARG A 209 -18.20 -3.31 12.92
N PHE A 210 -17.43 -4.36 12.67
CA PHE A 210 -17.88 -5.76 12.59
C PHE A 210 -17.18 -6.67 13.58
N VAL A 211 -15.95 -6.32 13.99
CA VAL A 211 -15.12 -7.15 14.86
C VAL A 211 -14.46 -6.31 15.95
N ASP A 212 -14.31 -6.91 17.12
CA ASP A 212 -13.64 -6.28 18.25
C ASP A 212 -12.13 -6.51 18.16
N VAL A 213 -11.41 -5.51 17.61
CA VAL A 213 -9.95 -5.52 17.52
C VAL A 213 -9.35 -4.99 18.83
N PRO A 214 -8.53 -5.77 19.55
CA PRO A 214 -8.01 -5.37 20.86
C PRO A 214 -6.83 -4.39 20.74
N VAL A 215 -7.04 -3.22 20.15
CA VAL A 215 -5.99 -2.23 19.83
C VAL A 215 -5.19 -1.83 21.05
N ASP A 216 -5.87 -1.46 22.15
CA ASP A 216 -5.20 -1.00 23.38
C ASP A 216 -4.33 -2.10 24.00
N ALA A 217 -4.78 -3.35 23.94
CA ALA A 217 -3.99 -4.49 24.44
C ALA A 217 -2.80 -4.75 23.53
N LEU A 218 -2.97 -4.69 22.21
CA LEU A 218 -1.90 -4.90 21.21
C LEU A 218 -0.80 -3.85 21.27
N LEU A 219 -1.13 -2.60 21.65
CA LEU A 219 -0.17 -1.50 21.81
C LEU A 219 0.26 -1.28 23.26
N SER A 220 -0.22 -2.08 24.22
CA SER A 220 0.17 -1.93 25.62
C SER A 220 1.64 -2.24 25.83
N ARG A 221 2.29 -1.47 26.70
CA ARG A 221 3.71 -1.69 27.07
C ARG A 221 3.97 -3.09 27.59
N GLN A 222 3.03 -3.65 28.39
CA GLN A 222 3.15 -5.01 28.92
C GLN A 222 3.15 -6.05 27.80
N TYR A 223 2.25 -5.91 26.83
CA TYR A 223 2.18 -6.81 25.67
C TYR A 223 3.45 -6.69 24.82
N ALA A 224 3.87 -5.48 24.49
CA ALA A 224 5.07 -5.22 23.72
C ALA A 224 6.31 -5.83 24.39
N ALA A 225 6.49 -5.65 25.69
CA ALA A 225 7.61 -6.27 26.46
C ALA A 225 7.58 -7.80 26.38
N SER A 226 6.40 -8.40 26.55
CA SER A 226 6.27 -9.87 26.48
C SER A 226 6.60 -10.42 25.09
N ARG A 227 6.23 -9.67 24.03
CA ARG A 227 6.50 -10.04 22.64
C ARG A 227 7.98 -9.83 22.28
N ALA A 228 8.57 -8.72 22.71
CA ALA A 228 9.99 -8.42 22.52
C ALA A 228 10.89 -9.48 23.16
N GLY A 229 10.49 -10.04 24.31
CA GLY A 229 11.19 -11.17 24.96
C GLY A 229 11.27 -12.46 24.12
N LEU A 230 10.51 -12.55 23.01
CA LEU A 230 10.57 -13.68 22.07
C LEU A 230 11.62 -13.48 20.97
N ILE A 231 12.22 -12.30 20.87
CA ILE A 231 13.28 -11.99 19.91
C ILE A 231 14.59 -12.56 20.44
N GLY A 232 15.00 -13.71 19.91
CA GLY A 232 16.25 -14.38 20.28
C GLY A 232 17.40 -14.04 19.33
N GLU A 233 18.53 -14.71 19.50
CA GLU A 233 19.72 -14.57 18.64
C GLU A 233 19.59 -15.30 17.29
N ARG A 234 18.63 -16.21 17.16
CA ARG A 234 18.38 -16.99 15.95
C ARG A 234 17.00 -16.67 15.37
N ALA A 235 16.91 -16.76 14.04
CA ALA A 235 15.66 -16.60 13.33
C ALA A 235 14.64 -17.69 13.71
N SER A 236 13.44 -17.27 14.11
CA SER A 236 12.34 -18.19 14.39
C SER A 236 11.57 -18.52 13.12
N GLY A 237 11.36 -19.82 12.86
CA GLY A 237 10.52 -20.33 11.77
C GLY A 237 9.04 -20.46 12.14
N GLU A 238 8.62 -20.05 13.34
CA GLU A 238 7.25 -20.21 13.81
C GLU A 238 6.41 -18.95 13.56
N ILE A 239 5.16 -19.13 13.13
CA ILE A 239 4.16 -18.05 13.09
C ILE A 239 3.54 -17.98 14.49
N ARG A 240 3.85 -16.89 15.23
CA ARG A 240 3.55 -16.77 16.65
C ARG A 240 2.65 -15.55 16.92
N ALA A 241 1.33 -15.67 16.71
CA ALA A 241 0.45 -14.62 17.21
C ALA A 241 0.39 -14.64 18.74
N GLY A 242 0.29 -13.46 19.32
CA GLY A 242 0.15 -13.33 20.76
C GLY A 242 -1.32 -13.38 21.20
N LYS A 243 -1.51 -13.27 22.52
CA LYS A 243 -2.80 -13.34 23.21
C LYS A 243 -3.11 -12.00 23.89
N PRO A 244 -3.44 -10.94 23.15
CA PRO A 244 -3.76 -9.64 23.72
C PRO A 244 -4.98 -9.76 24.66
N GLY A 245 -4.83 -9.29 25.90
CA GLY A 245 -5.87 -9.43 26.92
C GLY A 245 -6.24 -10.88 27.28
N GLY A 246 -5.36 -11.86 26.99
CA GLY A 246 -5.61 -13.29 27.24
C GLY A 246 -6.49 -13.98 26.18
N ARG A 247 -6.83 -13.32 25.10
CA ARG A 247 -7.68 -13.85 24.01
C ARG A 247 -6.90 -14.81 23.14
N GLU A 248 -7.54 -15.91 22.71
CA GLU A 248 -6.92 -16.90 21.81
C GLU A 248 -6.94 -16.41 20.36
N PRO A 249 -5.77 -16.44 19.66
CA PRO A 249 -5.67 -16.06 18.27
C PRO A 249 -6.36 -17.07 17.35
N ARG A 250 -6.94 -16.59 16.25
CA ARG A 250 -7.46 -17.43 15.17
C ARG A 250 -6.72 -17.11 13.89
N PHE A 251 -6.12 -18.11 13.29
CA PHE A 251 -5.42 -17.99 12.02
C PHE A 251 -6.26 -18.49 10.85
N PRO A 252 -6.19 -17.82 9.72
CA PRO A 252 -6.69 -18.36 8.47
C PRO A 252 -5.86 -19.56 8.00
N ALA A 253 -6.44 -20.41 7.18
CA ALA A 253 -5.70 -21.43 6.45
C ALA A 253 -4.75 -20.74 5.44
N PHE A 254 -3.52 -21.24 5.31
CA PHE A 254 -2.51 -20.72 4.40
C PHE A 254 -1.69 -21.84 3.75
N GLU A 255 -1.06 -21.54 2.61
CA GLU A 255 -0.12 -22.45 1.96
C GLU A 255 1.31 -22.13 2.43
N ASP A 256 1.97 -23.15 2.97
CA ASP A 256 3.38 -23.05 3.41
C ASP A 256 4.30 -23.44 2.24
N GLU A 257 4.77 -22.45 1.52
CA GLU A 257 5.67 -22.62 0.37
C GLU A 257 7.07 -23.10 0.81
N SER A 258 7.48 -22.85 2.05
CA SER A 258 8.77 -23.31 2.56
C SER A 258 8.89 -24.84 2.56
N LEU A 259 7.75 -25.54 2.60
CA LEU A 259 7.69 -27.01 2.53
C LEU A 259 7.75 -27.53 1.09
N ARG A 260 7.48 -26.69 0.09
CA ARG A 260 7.45 -27.06 -1.35
C ARG A 260 8.72 -26.68 -2.10
N LEU A 261 9.45 -25.67 -1.63
CA LEU A 261 10.59 -25.08 -2.35
C LEU A 261 11.94 -25.59 -1.82
N GLY A 262 12.31 -26.78 -2.27
CA GLY A 262 13.72 -27.05 -2.52
C GLY A 262 14.12 -26.39 -3.84
N ALA A 263 14.54 -25.12 -3.86
CA ALA A 263 15.38 -24.55 -4.89
C ALA A 263 14.83 -23.58 -5.99
N ARG A 264 13.81 -22.78 -5.83
CA ARG A 264 13.72 -21.57 -6.67
C ARG A 264 13.22 -20.38 -5.85
N ALA A 265 14.16 -19.48 -5.55
CA ALA A 265 13.89 -18.19 -4.96
C ALA A 265 13.66 -17.18 -6.12
N ASP A 266 12.41 -16.91 -6.45
CA ASP A 266 12.08 -15.77 -7.30
C ASP A 266 11.83 -14.56 -6.41
N ALA A 267 12.70 -13.56 -6.53
CA ALA A 267 12.82 -12.40 -5.65
C ALA A 267 11.65 -11.40 -5.69
N ASN A 268 10.55 -11.71 -6.38
CA ASN A 268 9.46 -10.76 -6.64
C ASN A 268 8.10 -11.12 -6.02
N LEU A 269 8.04 -12.11 -5.15
CA LEU A 269 6.78 -12.60 -4.54
C LEU A 269 6.28 -11.73 -3.40
N GLY A 270 5.96 -10.52 -3.57
CA GLY A 270 5.44 -9.73 -2.46
C GLY A 270 4.96 -8.34 -2.84
N VAL A 271 5.14 -7.96 -4.07
CA VAL A 271 4.81 -6.62 -4.54
C VAL A 271 3.73 -6.68 -5.61
N GLY A 272 2.50 -7.01 -5.24
CA GLY A 272 1.44 -6.93 -6.22
C GLY A 272 0.16 -7.67 -5.89
N GLU A 273 -0.88 -7.34 -6.60
CA GLU A 273 -2.15 -8.04 -6.59
C GLU A 273 -2.14 -9.08 -7.71
N PRO A 274 -2.01 -10.39 -7.44
CA PRO A 274 -2.11 -11.38 -8.49
C PRO A 274 -3.58 -11.51 -8.90
N THR A 275 -3.97 -10.80 -9.92
CA THR A 275 -5.30 -10.95 -10.51
C THR A 275 -5.33 -12.13 -11.50
N PHE A 276 -4.16 -12.60 -11.95
CA PHE A 276 -4.03 -13.71 -12.91
C PHE A 276 -3.06 -14.77 -12.38
N ALA A 277 -3.57 -15.99 -12.25
CA ALA A 277 -2.79 -17.15 -11.78
C ALA A 277 -1.66 -17.60 -12.73
N ASN A 278 -1.65 -17.13 -13.97
CA ASN A 278 -0.76 -17.59 -15.04
C ASN A 278 0.09 -16.49 -15.69
N LEU A 279 0.21 -15.31 -15.06
CA LEU A 279 1.20 -14.34 -15.52
C LEU A 279 2.59 -14.77 -15.07
N PRO A 280 3.63 -14.57 -15.89
CA PRO A 280 5.01 -14.75 -15.46
C PRO A 280 5.25 -13.96 -14.17
N GLU A 281 5.86 -14.58 -13.16
CA GLU A 281 6.08 -13.98 -11.82
C GLU A 281 6.82 -12.64 -11.87
N GLU A 282 7.62 -12.42 -12.91
CA GLU A 282 8.34 -11.17 -13.18
C GLU A 282 7.43 -9.96 -13.47
N ILE A 283 6.13 -10.19 -13.69
CA ILE A 283 5.18 -9.19 -14.16
C ILE A 283 4.13 -8.85 -13.10
N ILE A 284 4.05 -9.61 -12.02
CA ILE A 284 3.17 -9.33 -10.89
C ILE A 284 3.74 -8.14 -10.12
N VAL A 285 3.51 -6.95 -10.68
CA VAL A 285 3.91 -5.69 -10.06
C VAL A 285 2.66 -5.01 -9.55
N GLY A 286 2.68 -4.66 -8.27
CA GLY A 286 1.59 -3.92 -7.63
C GLY A 286 1.27 -2.62 -8.33
N ASP A 287 0.02 -2.25 -8.27
CA ASP A 287 -0.53 -1.01 -8.83
C ASP A 287 -0.63 0.12 -7.79
N THR A 288 -0.06 -0.07 -6.61
CA THR A 288 -0.09 0.93 -5.54
C THR A 288 0.77 2.14 -5.90
N CYS A 289 0.20 3.33 -5.71
CA CYS A 289 0.95 4.59 -5.67
C CYS A 289 1.02 5.09 -4.23
N HIS A 290 1.96 6.00 -3.99
CA HIS A 290 2.00 6.76 -2.75
C HIS A 290 2.36 8.21 -3.04
N LEU A 291 1.76 9.15 -2.29
CA LEU A 291 2.07 10.57 -2.39
C LEU A 291 2.00 11.24 -1.03
N ASP A 292 2.96 12.12 -0.78
CA ASP A 292 3.01 12.99 0.39
C ASP A 292 3.13 14.44 -0.07
N ILE A 293 2.38 15.32 0.56
CA ILE A 293 2.37 16.74 0.24
C ILE A 293 2.37 17.56 1.53
N ILE A 294 3.21 18.58 1.59
CA ILE A 294 3.13 19.64 2.60
C ILE A 294 3.03 20.97 1.86
N ASP A 295 1.97 21.73 2.12
CA ASP A 295 1.81 23.04 1.51
C ASP A 295 2.51 24.15 2.30
N ARG A 296 2.54 25.36 1.73
CA ARG A 296 3.18 26.54 2.36
C ARG A 296 2.60 26.93 3.72
N TRP A 297 1.38 26.49 4.04
CA TRP A 297 0.71 26.77 5.32
C TRP A 297 0.97 25.67 6.34
N GLY A 298 1.60 24.55 5.93
CA GLY A 298 1.89 23.41 6.78
C GLY A 298 0.78 22.37 6.82
N ASN A 299 -0.24 22.45 5.94
CA ASN A 299 -1.19 21.37 5.77
C ASN A 299 -0.47 20.16 5.17
N MET A 300 -0.76 18.97 5.70
CA MET A 300 -0.09 17.74 5.31
C MET A 300 -1.10 16.72 4.80
N VAL A 301 -0.73 16.03 3.73
CA VAL A 301 -1.48 14.90 3.17
C VAL A 301 -0.52 13.75 2.94
N SER A 302 -0.92 12.56 3.36
CA SER A 302 -0.31 11.28 2.98
C SER A 302 -1.38 10.38 2.40
N ALA A 303 -1.21 9.89 1.19
CA ALA A 303 -2.21 9.09 0.51
C ALA A 303 -1.59 7.90 -0.23
N THR A 304 -2.23 6.73 -0.08
CA THR A 304 -1.79 5.47 -0.69
C THR A 304 -2.93 4.84 -1.49
N PRO A 305 -3.24 5.33 -2.71
CA PRO A 305 -4.25 4.72 -3.57
C PRO A 305 -3.72 3.46 -4.26
N SER A 306 -4.59 2.46 -4.50
CA SER A 306 -4.24 1.20 -5.16
C SER A 306 -5.47 0.40 -5.60
N GLY A 307 -5.26 -0.62 -6.43
CA GLY A 307 -6.26 -1.62 -6.79
C GLY A 307 -7.16 -1.24 -7.96
N GLY A 308 -6.77 -0.28 -8.77
CA GLY A 308 -7.56 0.21 -9.88
C GLY A 308 -6.79 0.35 -11.20
N TRP A 309 -5.72 -0.43 -11.40
CA TRP A 309 -4.93 -0.35 -12.64
C TRP A 309 -4.76 -1.72 -13.29
N LEU A 310 -4.53 -1.69 -14.59
CA LEU A 310 -4.13 -2.76 -15.50
C LEU A 310 -4.83 -4.11 -15.25
N SER A 311 -4.25 -4.96 -14.39
CA SER A 311 -4.71 -6.32 -14.15
C SER A 311 -5.76 -6.44 -13.04
N SER A 312 -6.19 -5.35 -12.42
CA SER A 312 -7.16 -5.40 -11.31
C SER A 312 -8.55 -5.79 -11.81
N SER A 313 -9.07 -5.07 -12.79
CA SER A 313 -10.36 -5.35 -13.45
C SER A 313 -10.38 -4.72 -14.84
N PRO A 314 -11.30 -5.13 -15.73
CA PRO A 314 -11.45 -4.48 -17.02
C PRO A 314 -11.76 -2.99 -16.88
N VAL A 315 -11.27 -2.19 -17.80
CA VAL A 315 -11.68 -0.79 -17.93
C VAL A 315 -13.18 -0.71 -18.16
N VAL A 316 -13.87 0.10 -17.39
CA VAL A 316 -15.32 0.34 -17.59
C VAL A 316 -15.50 1.15 -18.90
N PRO A 317 -16.22 0.61 -19.89
CA PRO A 317 -16.39 1.26 -21.18
C PRO A 317 -16.96 2.67 -21.06
N GLY A 318 -16.33 3.62 -21.75
CA GLY A 318 -16.74 5.03 -21.74
C GLY A 318 -16.27 5.84 -20.52
N LEU A 319 -15.79 5.18 -19.45
CA LEU A 319 -15.25 5.89 -18.30
C LEU A 319 -13.73 5.99 -18.31
N GLY A 320 -13.03 5.04 -18.95
CA GLY A 320 -11.59 5.06 -19.12
C GLY A 320 -10.77 4.64 -17.87
N PHE A 321 -11.38 4.01 -16.87
CA PHE A 321 -10.68 3.50 -15.68
C PHE A 321 -11.20 2.14 -15.24
N SER A 322 -10.37 1.43 -14.50
CA SER A 322 -10.66 0.14 -13.87
C SER A 322 -11.12 0.31 -12.43
N LEU A 323 -11.77 -0.69 -11.84
CA LEU A 323 -12.15 -0.71 -10.44
C LEU A 323 -11.20 -1.57 -9.61
N SER A 324 -11.21 -1.33 -8.30
CA SER A 324 -10.39 -2.07 -7.33
C SER A 324 -10.88 -3.51 -7.14
N THR A 325 -9.93 -4.43 -6.96
CA THR A 325 -10.15 -5.84 -6.58
C THR A 325 -9.81 -6.11 -5.10
N ARG A 326 -9.77 -5.10 -4.25
CA ARG A 326 -9.39 -5.24 -2.83
C ARG A 326 -10.24 -6.23 -2.05
N LEU A 327 -11.44 -6.55 -2.50
CA LEU A 327 -12.28 -7.56 -1.86
C LEU A 327 -11.65 -8.97 -1.87
N GLN A 328 -10.70 -9.24 -2.77
CA GLN A 328 -9.90 -10.48 -2.75
C GLN A 328 -9.14 -10.71 -1.43
N MET A 329 -8.93 -9.65 -0.65
CA MET A 329 -8.26 -9.73 0.65
C MET A 329 -9.18 -10.25 1.77
N ALA A 330 -10.49 -10.34 1.54
CA ALA A 330 -11.41 -10.94 2.49
C ALA A 330 -11.24 -12.47 2.56
N TRP A 331 -11.59 -13.04 3.71
CA TRP A 331 -11.60 -14.48 3.93
C TRP A 331 -13.01 -15.05 3.79
N LEU A 332 -13.12 -16.29 3.35
CA LEU A 332 -14.43 -16.98 3.24
C LEU A 332 -14.84 -17.68 4.54
N ASP A 333 -13.91 -17.95 5.45
CA ASP A 333 -14.22 -18.51 6.77
C ASP A 333 -14.84 -17.42 7.68
N PRO A 334 -16.12 -17.57 8.07
CA PRO A 334 -16.82 -16.57 8.88
C PRO A 334 -16.27 -16.41 10.31
N ALA A 335 -15.44 -17.33 10.77
CA ALA A 335 -14.81 -17.27 12.08
C ALA A 335 -13.62 -16.30 12.15
N LEU A 336 -13.12 -15.83 11.01
CA LEU A 336 -11.96 -14.95 10.93
C LEU A 336 -12.34 -13.47 11.02
N GLN A 337 -11.44 -12.67 11.57
CA GLN A 337 -11.62 -11.22 11.70
C GLN A 337 -11.82 -10.54 10.34
N GLY A 338 -11.07 -10.98 9.31
CA GLY A 338 -11.16 -10.50 7.93
C GLY A 338 -12.23 -11.19 7.06
N ALA A 339 -13.20 -11.92 7.66
CA ALA A 339 -14.24 -12.63 6.92
C ALA A 339 -15.11 -11.70 6.07
N LEU A 340 -15.48 -12.18 4.87
CA LEU A 340 -16.37 -11.48 3.95
C LEU A 340 -17.76 -11.29 4.59
N ALA A 341 -18.27 -10.06 4.57
CA ALA A 341 -19.64 -9.75 4.97
C ALA A 341 -20.15 -8.51 4.21
N PRO A 342 -21.46 -8.39 3.97
CA PRO A 342 -22.04 -7.21 3.35
C PRO A 342 -21.72 -5.92 4.13
N GLY A 343 -21.23 -4.88 3.44
CA GLY A 343 -20.89 -3.59 4.04
C GLY A 343 -19.62 -3.56 4.89
N LYS A 344 -18.93 -4.69 5.05
CA LYS A 344 -17.66 -4.79 5.76
C LYS A 344 -16.48 -4.44 4.84
N ARG A 345 -15.59 -3.60 5.33
CA ARG A 345 -14.32 -3.33 4.64
C ARG A 345 -13.40 -4.54 4.72
N PRO A 346 -12.78 -4.98 3.61
CA PRO A 346 -11.70 -5.94 3.71
C PRO A 346 -10.53 -5.33 4.51
N THR A 347 -9.74 -6.14 5.17
CA THR A 347 -8.42 -5.72 5.63
C THR A 347 -7.59 -5.29 4.43
N THR A 348 -6.88 -4.16 4.54
CA THR A 348 -6.10 -3.63 3.42
C THR A 348 -4.66 -3.39 3.80
N THR A 349 -3.78 -3.57 2.83
CA THR A 349 -2.36 -3.21 2.95
C THR A 349 -2.10 -1.71 2.77
N LEU A 350 -3.10 -0.93 2.35
CA LEU A 350 -2.94 0.52 2.14
C LEU A 350 -2.71 1.24 3.46
N SER A 351 -1.57 1.88 3.60
CA SER A 351 -1.10 2.36 4.88
C SER A 351 -0.31 3.67 4.79
N PRO A 352 -0.99 4.79 4.47
CA PRO A 352 -0.39 6.10 4.59
C PRO A 352 -0.05 6.41 6.05
N SER A 353 0.95 7.25 6.27
CA SER A 353 1.46 7.56 7.60
C SER A 353 1.74 9.03 7.78
N MET A 354 1.56 9.48 9.01
CA MET A 354 2.05 10.77 9.48
C MET A 354 2.76 10.60 10.81
N ALA A 355 3.59 11.58 11.16
CA ALA A 355 4.16 11.67 12.50
C ALA A 355 4.19 13.11 13.00
N LEU A 356 3.99 13.25 14.31
CA LEU A 356 4.24 14.47 15.06
C LEU A 356 5.61 14.36 15.73
N ARG A 357 6.26 15.48 15.97
CA ARG A 357 7.43 15.58 16.85
C ARG A 357 7.16 16.66 17.86
N ASP A 358 7.29 16.34 19.14
CA ASP A 358 6.94 17.24 20.24
C ASP A 358 5.53 17.85 20.11
N GLY A 359 4.58 17.05 19.63
CA GLY A 359 3.18 17.45 19.41
C GLY A 359 2.92 18.27 18.14
N GLU A 360 3.96 18.65 17.40
CA GLU A 360 3.83 19.42 16.15
C GLU A 360 3.90 18.53 14.90
N PRO A 361 3.15 18.83 13.83
CA PRO A 361 3.25 18.11 12.57
C PRO A 361 4.69 18.10 12.03
N TRP A 362 5.22 16.89 11.80
CA TRP A 362 6.62 16.72 11.39
C TRP A 362 6.77 16.03 10.05
N LEU A 363 6.14 14.87 9.88
CA LEU A 363 6.43 13.97 8.76
C LEU A 363 5.14 13.41 8.15
N ALA A 364 5.04 13.42 6.82
CA ALA A 364 4.12 12.61 6.02
C ALA A 364 4.96 11.63 5.22
N PHE A 365 4.63 10.33 5.23
CA PHE A 365 5.46 9.30 4.62
C PHE A 365 4.68 8.04 4.28
N GLY A 366 5.24 7.26 3.36
CA GLY A 366 4.71 5.96 3.02
C GLY A 366 5.36 5.36 1.79
N THR A 367 4.75 4.32 1.26
CA THR A 367 5.31 3.54 0.15
C THR A 367 4.22 2.70 -0.52
N PRO A 368 4.28 2.44 -1.83
CA PRO A 368 3.66 1.25 -2.38
C PRO A 368 4.36 -0.02 -1.87
N GLY A 369 3.77 -1.21 -2.11
CA GLY A 369 4.46 -2.47 -1.83
C GLY A 369 3.65 -3.51 -1.06
N GLY A 370 2.33 -3.43 -1.02
CA GLY A 370 1.51 -4.47 -0.37
C GLY A 370 1.91 -4.70 1.09
N ASP A 371 2.23 -5.93 1.43
CA ASP A 371 2.64 -6.33 2.79
C ASP A 371 3.99 -5.74 3.24
N GLN A 372 4.83 -5.23 2.33
CA GLN A 372 6.10 -4.61 2.67
C GLN A 372 5.95 -3.18 3.20
N GLN A 373 4.79 -2.54 3.04
CA GLN A 373 4.59 -1.13 3.42
C GLN A 373 4.97 -0.87 4.88
N GLU A 374 4.50 -1.67 5.82
CA GLU A 374 4.77 -1.47 7.25
C GLU A 374 6.23 -1.77 7.63
N GLN A 375 6.92 -2.59 6.85
CA GLN A 375 8.31 -2.95 7.08
C GLN A 375 9.23 -1.81 6.66
N TRP A 376 9.08 -1.31 5.43
CA TRP A 376 9.92 -0.21 4.93
C TRP A 376 9.67 1.10 5.68
N GLN A 377 8.41 1.36 6.07
CA GLN A 377 8.08 2.53 6.88
C GLN A 377 8.66 2.45 8.31
N ALA A 378 8.66 1.26 8.93
CA ALA A 378 9.32 1.06 10.22
C ALA A 378 10.82 1.32 10.13
N ILE A 379 11.50 0.77 9.11
CA ILE A 379 12.92 0.99 8.87
C ILE A 379 13.22 2.50 8.68
N LEU A 380 12.36 3.23 7.95
CA LEU A 380 12.51 4.68 7.78
C LEU A 380 12.49 5.41 9.13
N ILE A 381 11.45 5.18 9.96
CA ILE A 381 11.34 5.82 11.27
C ILE A 381 12.55 5.50 12.15
N LEU A 382 12.99 4.23 12.19
CA LEU A 382 14.15 3.82 12.98
C LEU A 382 15.43 4.55 12.54
N ARG A 383 15.66 4.70 11.23
CA ARG A 383 16.82 5.43 10.69
C ARG A 383 16.77 6.92 10.99
N LEU A 384 15.59 7.53 10.92
CA LEU A 384 15.43 8.96 11.25
C LEU A 384 15.63 9.22 12.75
N VAL A 385 15.08 8.34 13.60
CA VAL A 385 15.06 8.55 15.06
C VAL A 385 16.40 8.16 15.70
N HIS A 386 16.87 6.94 15.45
CA HIS A 386 18.06 6.39 16.12
C HIS A 386 19.37 6.78 15.44
N HIS A 387 19.39 6.86 14.12
CA HIS A 387 20.61 7.13 13.36
C HIS A 387 20.71 8.56 12.82
N ARG A 388 19.68 9.39 13.08
CA ARG A 388 19.64 10.81 12.67
C ARG A 388 19.94 11.03 11.19
N MET A 389 19.64 10.07 10.35
CA MET A 389 19.74 10.20 8.91
C MET A 389 18.77 11.28 8.42
N ASN A 390 19.13 12.04 7.39
CA ASN A 390 18.16 12.87 6.70
C ASN A 390 17.20 12.00 5.86
N LEU A 391 16.10 12.58 5.34
CA LEU A 391 15.08 11.83 4.63
C LEU A 391 15.64 11.02 3.45
N GLN A 392 16.51 11.65 2.65
CA GLN A 392 17.06 11.00 1.46
C GLN A 392 18.07 9.91 1.82
N GLU A 393 18.96 10.16 2.80
CA GLU A 393 19.88 9.12 3.31
C GLU A 393 19.13 7.89 3.81
N ALA A 394 18.07 8.10 4.60
CA ALA A 394 17.27 7.01 5.15
C ALA A 394 16.54 6.19 4.06
N ILE A 395 16.07 6.86 3.00
CA ILE A 395 15.41 6.25 1.84
C ILE A 395 16.42 5.54 0.93
N ASP A 396 17.61 6.14 0.71
CA ASP A 396 18.63 5.58 -0.17
C ASP A 396 19.40 4.42 0.45
N ALA A 397 19.48 4.36 1.77
CA ALA A 397 20.16 3.24 2.44
C ALA A 397 19.57 1.89 2.00
N PRO A 398 20.39 0.81 1.95
CA PRO A 398 19.94 -0.51 1.50
C PRO A 398 18.66 -0.96 2.19
N ALA A 399 17.67 -1.37 1.40
CA ALA A 399 16.37 -1.79 1.88
C ALA A 399 16.22 -3.32 1.82
N TRP A 400 15.26 -3.82 2.59
CA TRP A 400 14.97 -5.24 2.71
C TRP A 400 13.56 -5.44 3.26
N HIS A 401 13.06 -6.68 3.18
CA HIS A 401 11.79 -7.09 3.80
C HIS A 401 11.81 -8.58 4.14
N ILE A 402 10.86 -9.00 4.97
CA ILE A 402 10.57 -10.42 5.22
C ILE A 402 9.34 -10.85 4.43
N ASN A 403 9.23 -12.16 4.17
CA ASN A 403 8.04 -12.83 3.64
C ASN A 403 7.45 -13.86 4.64
N HIS A 404 7.90 -13.83 5.90
CA HIS A 404 7.44 -14.71 6.96
C HIS A 404 6.12 -14.20 7.58
N PHE A 405 5.07 -14.20 6.79
CA PHE A 405 3.69 -13.85 7.16
C PHE A 405 2.72 -14.46 6.13
N ILE A 406 1.43 -14.53 6.46
CA ILE A 406 0.42 -14.94 5.49
C ILE A 406 0.22 -13.78 4.52
N SER A 407 0.53 -14.00 3.23
CA SER A 407 0.34 -12.98 2.18
C SER A 407 -1.10 -12.46 2.20
N SER A 408 -1.27 -11.15 2.13
CA SER A 408 -2.58 -10.53 2.03
C SER A 408 -3.30 -10.86 0.72
N PHE A 409 -2.59 -11.41 -0.26
CA PHE A 409 -3.10 -11.71 -1.59
C PHE A 409 -3.17 -13.22 -1.84
N TRP A 410 -4.13 -13.64 -2.67
CA TRP A 410 -4.22 -15.01 -3.11
C TRP A 410 -2.94 -15.43 -3.86
N PRO A 411 -2.41 -16.65 -3.63
CA PRO A 411 -2.96 -17.78 -2.90
C PRO A 411 -2.58 -17.85 -1.40
N ARG A 412 -2.29 -16.75 -0.75
CA ARG A 412 -2.03 -16.69 0.71
C ARG A 412 -0.76 -17.46 1.12
N LYS A 413 0.28 -17.35 0.33
CA LYS A 413 1.57 -18.01 0.57
C LYS A 413 2.26 -17.49 1.83
N VAL A 414 3.04 -18.36 2.46
CA VAL A 414 3.97 -18.05 3.55
C VAL A 414 5.35 -18.57 3.18
N GLU A 415 6.37 -17.76 3.30
CA GLU A 415 7.77 -18.16 3.16
C GLU A 415 8.49 -18.03 4.51
N ARG A 416 8.58 -19.14 5.25
CA ARG A 416 9.16 -19.11 6.59
C ARG A 416 10.63 -18.69 6.57
N ASN A 417 10.99 -17.80 7.51
CA ASN A 417 12.35 -17.25 7.66
C ASN A 417 12.91 -16.52 6.42
N ARG A 418 12.14 -16.29 5.37
CA ARG A 418 12.63 -15.61 4.18
C ARG A 418 12.85 -14.12 4.46
N ILE A 419 14.05 -13.65 4.11
CA ILE A 419 14.41 -12.23 4.02
C ILE A 419 14.89 -11.95 2.60
N THR A 420 14.39 -10.91 1.98
CA THR A 420 14.89 -10.38 0.70
C THR A 420 15.68 -9.11 0.97
N LEU A 421 16.95 -9.08 0.59
CA LEU A 421 17.88 -7.96 0.76
C LEU A 421 18.24 -7.36 -0.60
N GLU A 422 18.41 -6.04 -0.68
CA GLU A 422 19.08 -5.43 -1.82
C GLU A 422 20.54 -5.91 -1.96
N GLY A 423 21.04 -6.00 -3.18
CA GLY A 423 22.43 -6.40 -3.49
C GLY A 423 23.51 -5.42 -2.98
N ARG A 424 23.14 -4.35 -2.29
CA ARG A 424 24.06 -3.36 -1.69
C ARG A 424 24.43 -3.66 -0.23
N PHE A 425 23.89 -4.69 0.38
CA PHE A 425 24.34 -5.14 1.70
C PHE A 425 25.72 -5.76 1.65
N ALA A 426 26.52 -5.55 2.69
CA ALA A 426 27.82 -6.19 2.83
C ALA A 426 27.71 -7.71 2.89
N ALA A 427 28.64 -8.43 2.28
CA ALA A 427 28.67 -9.89 2.33
C ALA A 427 28.67 -10.43 3.75
N SER A 428 29.40 -9.79 4.67
CA SER A 428 29.41 -10.15 6.10
C SER A 428 28.04 -10.06 6.77
N THR A 429 27.21 -9.07 6.42
CA THR A 429 25.82 -8.96 6.91
C THR A 429 24.99 -10.12 6.37
N ILE A 430 25.11 -10.44 5.09
CA ILE A 430 24.39 -11.55 4.46
C ILE A 430 24.75 -12.89 5.10
N ASP A 431 26.06 -13.16 5.30
CA ASP A 431 26.55 -14.41 5.87
C ASP A 431 26.12 -14.58 7.34
N GLU A 432 26.15 -13.50 8.12
CA GLU A 432 25.71 -13.52 9.50
C GLU A 432 24.20 -13.78 9.61
N LEU A 433 23.36 -13.18 8.75
CA LEU A 433 21.93 -13.44 8.71
C LEU A 433 21.63 -14.92 8.36
N LYS A 434 22.36 -15.49 7.40
CA LYS A 434 22.27 -16.92 7.09
C LYS A 434 22.67 -17.78 8.27
N ARG A 435 23.76 -17.43 8.98
CA ARG A 435 24.21 -18.14 10.18
C ARG A 435 23.17 -18.13 11.30
N ARG A 436 22.41 -17.05 11.44
CA ARG A 436 21.29 -16.94 12.37
C ARG A 436 20.06 -17.77 11.96
N GLY A 437 20.02 -18.29 10.74
CA GLY A 437 18.95 -19.17 10.25
C GLY A 437 17.91 -18.46 9.38
N HIS A 438 18.20 -17.22 8.91
CA HIS A 438 17.37 -16.61 7.89
C HIS A 438 17.60 -17.23 6.51
N GLY A 439 16.53 -17.48 5.76
CA GLY A 439 16.57 -17.82 4.34
C GLY A 439 16.77 -16.56 3.50
N VAL A 440 18.04 -16.19 3.25
CA VAL A 440 18.37 -14.93 2.61
C VAL A 440 18.31 -15.06 1.09
N THR A 441 17.47 -14.21 0.46
CA THR A 441 17.52 -13.92 -0.98
C THR A 441 18.19 -12.56 -1.17
N VAL A 442 19.05 -12.43 -2.18
CA VAL A 442 19.70 -11.17 -2.51
C VAL A 442 19.23 -10.75 -3.89
N GLY A 443 18.59 -9.61 -3.96
CA GLY A 443 18.13 -8.98 -5.21
C GLY A 443 19.20 -8.12 -5.87
N GLU A 444 18.79 -7.41 -6.91
CA GLU A 444 19.62 -6.43 -7.59
C GLU A 444 19.95 -5.23 -6.68
N ALA A 445 20.96 -4.45 -7.05
CA ALA A 445 21.17 -3.14 -6.44
C ALA A 445 19.93 -2.25 -6.69
N TRP A 446 19.40 -1.63 -5.65
CA TRP A 446 18.21 -0.78 -5.72
C TRP A 446 16.91 -1.54 -6.07
N SER A 447 16.81 -2.82 -5.73
CA SER A 447 15.60 -3.61 -5.98
C SER A 447 14.49 -3.37 -4.95
N GLU A 448 14.84 -3.11 -3.70
CA GLU A 448 13.91 -3.09 -2.57
C GLU A 448 13.56 -1.67 -2.10
N GLY A 449 12.34 -1.50 -1.57
CA GLY A 449 11.85 -0.21 -1.06
C GLY A 449 11.29 0.72 -2.15
N ARG A 450 10.28 1.49 -1.77
CA ARG A 450 9.61 2.47 -2.67
C ARG A 450 9.17 3.71 -1.89
N LEU A 451 9.85 3.99 -0.79
CA LEU A 451 9.51 5.07 0.14
C LEU A 451 9.52 6.45 -0.53
N SER A 452 8.59 7.29 -0.11
CA SER A 452 8.65 8.74 -0.23
C SER A 452 8.29 9.38 1.11
N ALA A 453 8.71 10.62 1.31
CA ALA A 453 8.39 11.37 2.52
C ALA A 453 8.51 12.87 2.29
N CYS A 454 7.68 13.63 3.01
CA CYS A 454 7.84 15.07 3.17
C CYS A 454 7.95 15.42 4.65
N SER A 455 8.86 16.32 5.02
CA SER A 455 8.96 16.81 6.39
C SER A 455 8.84 18.31 6.49
N ARG A 456 8.41 18.74 7.68
CA ARG A 456 8.32 20.13 8.12
C ARG A 456 9.19 20.28 9.36
N GLU A 457 10.22 21.08 9.26
CA GLU A 457 11.20 21.24 10.33
C GLU A 457 11.45 22.71 10.64
N ARG A 458 11.53 23.05 11.92
CA ARG A 458 11.96 24.38 12.38
C ARG A 458 13.45 24.37 12.71
N SER A 459 14.15 25.41 12.26
CA SER A 459 15.53 25.67 12.66
C SER A 459 15.70 27.17 12.94
N GLU A 460 16.89 27.61 13.35
CA GLU A 460 17.21 29.03 13.58
C GLU A 460 16.92 29.89 12.34
N GLY A 461 17.03 29.36 11.13
CA GLY A 461 16.77 30.05 9.88
C GLY A 461 15.29 30.09 9.44
N GLY A 462 14.38 29.48 10.21
CA GLY A 462 12.95 29.47 9.90
C GLY A 462 12.32 28.08 9.74
N LEU A 463 11.23 28.04 8.98
CA LEU A 463 10.51 26.80 8.63
C LEU A 463 11.05 26.25 7.31
N TYR A 464 11.49 24.99 7.33
CA TYR A 464 11.94 24.28 6.15
C TYR A 464 10.96 23.15 5.81
N LEU A 465 10.57 23.08 4.53
CA LEU A 465 9.87 21.94 3.96
C LEU A 465 10.88 21.12 3.14
N ARG A 466 10.90 19.82 3.36
CA ARG A 466 11.78 18.89 2.65
C ARG A 466 10.96 17.80 2.02
N ALA A 467 11.41 17.30 0.89
CA ALA A 467 10.84 16.13 0.22
C ALA A 467 11.97 15.19 -0.18
N ALA A 468 11.71 13.88 -0.07
CA ALA A 468 12.61 12.84 -0.51
C ALA A 468 11.81 11.70 -1.15
N ALA A 469 12.39 11.08 -2.16
CA ALA A 469 11.76 9.97 -2.86
C ALA A 469 12.80 8.91 -3.25
N ASN A 470 12.35 7.67 -3.35
CA ASN A 470 13.22 6.57 -3.72
C ASN A 470 13.67 6.66 -5.19
N PRO A 471 14.93 6.32 -5.49
CA PRO A 471 15.44 6.27 -6.87
C PRO A 471 15.08 4.98 -7.60
N ARG A 472 14.49 4.01 -6.91
CA ARG A 472 14.26 2.65 -7.37
C ARG A 472 13.15 2.60 -8.42
N GLY A 473 13.41 1.91 -9.52
CA GLY A 473 12.46 1.81 -10.63
C GLY A 473 12.21 3.12 -11.39
N MET A 474 12.95 4.19 -11.09
CA MET A 474 12.85 5.51 -11.73
C MET A 474 11.43 6.10 -11.71
N GLN A 475 10.68 5.85 -10.63
CA GLN A 475 9.28 6.25 -10.48
C GLN A 475 9.02 7.18 -9.28
N GLY A 476 10.05 7.45 -8.47
CA GLY A 476 9.95 8.35 -7.33
C GLY A 476 10.31 9.79 -7.72
N TYR A 477 9.54 10.75 -7.23
CA TYR A 477 9.77 12.18 -7.45
C TYR A 477 9.71 12.93 -6.13
N ALA A 478 10.69 13.81 -5.91
CA ALA A 478 10.66 14.81 -4.84
C ALA A 478 10.76 16.19 -5.49
N ALA A 479 9.81 17.07 -5.20
CA ALA A 479 9.76 18.40 -5.77
C ALA A 479 9.39 19.43 -4.70
N GLY A 480 9.98 20.63 -4.77
CA GLY A 480 9.68 21.77 -3.91
C GLY A 480 9.65 23.08 -4.72
N ARG A 481 8.93 24.08 -4.19
CA ARG A 481 8.86 25.43 -4.73
C ARG A 481 9.11 26.46 -3.62
#